data_034bdcab74c32d696242cbc07013947e
#
_entry.id   034bdcab74c32d696242cbc07013947e
#
_cell.length_a   1.000
_cell.length_b   1.000
_cell.length_c   1.000
_cell.angle_alpha   90.00
_cell.angle_beta   90.00
_cell.angle_gamma   90.00
#
_symmetry.space_group_name_H-M   'P 1'
#
loop_
_entity.id
_entity.type
_entity.pdbx_description
1 polymer ?
#
loop_
_entity_poly.entity_id
_entity_poly.type
_entity_poly.pdbx_seq_one_letter_code
_entity_poly.pdbx_strand_id
1 'polypeptide(L)'
;YGLGCRNVSQIWAPEGYEWPKLLNALEPWHSVIENDKYKNNFDYNRTLLLLNQIPHFASDFFMLTENEAVSSRIACAHIQHYKTLDEAVANLKKNADAIQAVVTNAPIDGTVPIGKAQQPELWDYADGVDTIDFLTKL
;
A
#
# COMPACT_ATOMS: atom_id res chain seq x y z
N TYR A 1 10.26 4.03 -6.82
CA TYR A 1 10.50 2.61 -6.55
C TYR A 1 10.19 2.21 -5.10
N GLY A 2 8.99 2.53 -4.60
CA GLY A 2 8.47 1.99 -3.36
C GLY A 2 8.87 2.72 -2.07
N LEU A 3 9.28 3.98 -2.14
CA LEU A 3 9.50 4.85 -0.97
C LEU A 3 8.86 6.23 -1.14
N GLY A 4 7.95 6.41 -2.09
CA GLY A 4 7.16 7.63 -2.20
C GLY A 4 6.04 7.64 -1.15
N CYS A 5 5.58 8.83 -0.74
CA CYS A 5 4.48 8.98 0.22
C CYS A 5 3.14 8.34 -0.25
N ARG A 6 2.99 8.07 -1.54
CA ARG A 6 1.84 7.36 -2.11
C ARG A 6 2.17 5.93 -2.58
N ASN A 7 3.22 5.33 -2.02
CA ASN A 7 3.51 3.93 -2.27
C ASN A 7 2.45 3.03 -1.62
N VAL A 8 2.03 1.99 -2.34
CA VAL A 8 1.13 0.98 -1.78
C VAL A 8 1.90 0.18 -0.73
N SER A 9 1.59 0.40 0.53
CA SER A 9 2.23 -0.26 1.67
C SER A 9 1.36 -1.35 2.28
N GLN A 10 0.04 -1.20 2.19
CA GLN A 10 -0.91 -2.14 2.77
C GLN A 10 -2.08 -2.38 1.80
N ILE A 11 -2.54 -3.63 1.72
CA ILE A 11 -3.65 -4.05 0.86
C ILE A 11 -4.68 -4.78 1.72
N TRP A 12 -5.91 -4.32 1.67
CA TRP A 12 -7.03 -4.90 2.41
C TRP A 12 -7.95 -5.64 1.45
N ALA A 13 -8.28 -6.89 1.76
CA ALA A 13 -9.18 -7.70 0.97
C ALA A 13 -10.18 -8.47 1.85
N PRO A 14 -11.35 -8.85 1.32
CA PRO A 14 -12.28 -9.70 2.06
C PRO A 14 -11.63 -11.05 2.40
N GLU A 15 -12.07 -11.69 3.50
CA GLU A 15 -11.64 -13.05 3.86
C GLU A 15 -11.81 -14.00 2.67
N GLY A 16 -10.85 -14.90 2.49
CA GLY A 16 -10.83 -15.84 1.39
C GLY A 16 -10.33 -15.31 0.06
N TYR A 17 -9.83 -14.07 0.01
CA TYR A 17 -9.22 -13.52 -1.20
C TYR A 17 -7.96 -14.30 -1.59
N GLU A 18 -7.85 -14.63 -2.87
CA GLU A 18 -6.73 -15.41 -3.42
C GLU A 18 -5.56 -14.51 -3.84
N TRP A 19 -4.64 -14.25 -2.95
CA TRP A 19 -3.47 -13.38 -3.16
C TRP A 19 -2.62 -13.71 -4.41
N PRO A 20 -2.44 -14.99 -4.80
CA PRO A 20 -1.74 -15.29 -6.06
C PRO A 20 -2.36 -14.64 -7.30
N LYS A 21 -3.68 -14.40 -7.31
CA LYS A 21 -4.33 -13.69 -8.42
C LYS A 21 -3.84 -12.25 -8.55
N LEU A 22 -3.60 -11.58 -7.42
CA LEU A 22 -3.03 -10.23 -7.43
C LEU A 22 -1.60 -10.24 -7.98
N LEU A 23 -0.76 -11.16 -7.51
CA LEU A 23 0.62 -11.28 -8.00
C LEU A 23 0.66 -11.56 -9.51
N ASN A 24 -0.20 -12.43 -10.02
CA ASN A 24 -0.32 -12.68 -11.45
C ASN A 24 -0.79 -11.44 -12.24
N ALA A 25 -1.69 -10.64 -11.65
CA ALA A 25 -2.15 -9.39 -12.28
C ALA A 25 -1.06 -8.32 -12.33
N LEU A 26 -0.04 -8.40 -11.49
CA LEU A 26 1.09 -7.47 -11.48
C LEU A 26 2.19 -7.85 -12.50
N GLU A 27 2.12 -9.02 -13.14
CA GLU A 27 3.14 -9.51 -14.09
C GLU A 27 3.53 -8.51 -15.20
N PRO A 28 2.62 -7.71 -15.79
CA PRO A 28 2.99 -6.71 -16.79
C PRO A 28 4.00 -5.66 -16.31
N TRP A 29 4.19 -5.50 -15.01
CA TRP A 29 5.16 -4.55 -14.40
C TRP A 29 6.45 -5.22 -13.94
N HIS A 30 6.68 -6.48 -14.34
CA HIS A 30 7.87 -7.26 -13.98
C HIS A 30 9.20 -6.50 -14.26
N SER A 31 9.26 -5.67 -15.30
CA SER A 31 10.46 -4.91 -15.65
C SER A 31 10.99 -3.99 -14.54
N VAL A 32 10.22 -3.75 -13.47
CA VAL A 32 10.71 -2.99 -12.31
C VAL A 32 11.93 -3.65 -11.66
N ILE A 33 12.07 -4.99 -11.77
CA ILE A 33 13.20 -5.74 -11.23
C ILE A 33 14.53 -5.45 -11.95
N GLU A 34 14.50 -4.87 -13.15
CA GLU A 34 15.69 -4.45 -13.89
C GLU A 34 16.37 -3.23 -13.26
N ASN A 35 15.68 -2.53 -12.36
CA ASN A 35 16.30 -1.47 -11.56
C ASN A 35 17.11 -2.08 -10.41
N ASP A 36 18.42 -1.92 -10.44
CA ASP A 36 19.37 -2.52 -9.49
C ASP A 36 19.01 -2.19 -8.03
N LYS A 37 18.60 -0.94 -7.75
CA LYS A 37 18.23 -0.53 -6.39
C LYS A 37 16.97 -1.25 -5.91
N TYR A 38 15.97 -1.40 -6.79
CA TYR A 38 14.77 -2.15 -6.47
C TYR A 38 15.09 -3.63 -6.25
N LYS A 39 15.83 -4.25 -7.18
CA LYS A 39 16.24 -5.65 -7.12
C LYS A 39 17.01 -5.97 -5.85
N ASN A 40 18.01 -5.17 -5.50
CA ASN A 40 18.81 -5.38 -4.30
C ASN A 40 17.93 -5.34 -3.02
N ASN A 41 16.94 -4.44 -2.96
CA ASN A 41 16.00 -4.40 -1.85
C ASN A 41 15.04 -5.58 -1.84
N PHE A 42 14.56 -6.01 -3.01
CA PHE A 42 13.73 -7.20 -3.13
C PHE A 42 14.47 -8.44 -2.63
N ASP A 43 15.68 -8.69 -3.12
CA ASP A 43 16.51 -9.84 -2.74
C ASP A 43 16.81 -9.82 -1.23
N TYR A 44 17.16 -8.65 -0.69
CA TYR A 44 17.41 -8.47 0.74
C TYR A 44 16.16 -8.75 1.60
N ASN A 45 15.04 -8.13 1.26
CA ASN A 45 13.80 -8.28 2.02
C ASN A 45 13.25 -9.71 1.92
N ARG A 46 13.34 -10.36 0.75
CA ARG A 46 12.98 -11.78 0.57
C ARG A 46 13.83 -12.68 1.45
N THR A 47 15.14 -12.44 1.48
CA THR A 47 16.06 -13.19 2.34
C THR A 47 15.67 -13.06 3.81
N LEU A 48 15.32 -11.86 4.29
CA LEU A 48 14.86 -11.66 5.66
C LEU A 48 13.58 -12.42 5.98
N LEU A 49 12.59 -12.43 5.06
CA LEU A 49 11.35 -13.19 5.26
C LEU A 49 11.63 -14.69 5.37
N LEU A 50 12.50 -15.22 4.49
CA LEU A 50 12.89 -16.64 4.49
C LEU A 50 13.66 -17.02 5.74
N LEU A 51 14.67 -16.25 6.15
CA LEU A 51 15.49 -16.52 7.34
C LEU A 51 14.65 -16.50 8.62
N ASN A 52 13.69 -15.57 8.72
CA ASN A 52 12.81 -15.48 9.87
C ASN A 52 11.57 -16.39 9.77
N GLN A 53 11.49 -17.21 8.73
CA GLN A 53 10.36 -18.13 8.48
C GLN A 53 9.00 -17.44 8.48
N ILE A 54 8.95 -16.18 7.99
CA ILE A 54 7.70 -15.41 7.89
C ILE A 54 6.92 -15.88 6.66
N PRO A 55 5.68 -16.37 6.82
CA PRO A 55 4.82 -16.75 5.71
C PRO A 55 4.59 -15.56 4.77
N HIS A 56 4.76 -15.77 3.47
CA HIS A 56 4.57 -14.74 2.46
C HIS A 56 4.23 -15.33 1.10
N PHE A 57 3.51 -14.57 0.30
CA PHE A 57 3.35 -14.82 -1.12
C PHE A 57 4.41 -14.01 -1.87
N ALA A 58 5.00 -14.58 -2.92
CA ALA A 58 6.01 -13.89 -3.71
C ALA A 58 5.86 -14.20 -5.20
N SER A 59 6.04 -13.17 -6.02
CA SER A 59 6.43 -13.29 -7.42
C SER A 59 7.95 -13.11 -7.53
N ASP A 60 8.44 -12.96 -8.77
CA ASP A 60 9.87 -12.73 -9.01
C ASP A 60 10.32 -11.30 -8.69
N PHE A 61 9.40 -10.39 -8.39
CA PHE A 61 9.69 -8.97 -8.16
C PHE A 61 8.89 -8.32 -7.03
N PHE A 62 7.88 -8.98 -6.46
CA PHE A 62 7.04 -8.39 -5.42
C PHE A 62 6.59 -9.44 -4.40
N MET A 63 6.39 -9.02 -3.14
CA MET A 63 6.01 -9.89 -2.04
C MET A 63 4.81 -9.34 -1.28
N LEU A 64 4.03 -10.25 -0.70
CA LEU A 64 2.92 -9.96 0.18
C LEU A 64 3.10 -10.73 1.49
N THR A 65 2.96 -10.05 2.63
CA THR A 65 3.05 -10.70 3.95
C THR A 65 1.98 -10.16 4.89
N GLU A 66 1.43 -11.01 5.73
CA GLU A 66 0.48 -10.59 6.76
C GLU A 66 1.22 -9.76 7.82
N ASN A 67 0.78 -8.50 8.00
CA ASN A 67 1.35 -7.61 9.00
C ASN A 67 0.41 -6.42 9.24
N GLU A 68 0.23 -6.01 10.48
CA GLU A 68 -0.64 -4.90 10.86
C GLU A 68 0.02 -3.52 10.66
N ALA A 69 1.34 -3.47 10.52
CA ALA A 69 2.07 -2.21 10.34
C ALA A 69 1.62 -1.50 9.05
N VAL A 70 1.35 -0.20 9.13
CA VAL A 70 0.91 0.61 8.00
C VAL A 70 1.99 0.71 6.92
N SER A 71 3.25 0.88 7.31
CA SER A 71 4.37 0.99 6.37
C SER A 71 5.01 -0.37 6.08
N SER A 72 5.25 -0.66 4.82
CA SER A 72 5.94 -1.87 4.36
C SER A 72 7.35 -1.57 3.83
N ARG A 73 8.12 -2.64 3.62
CA ARG A 73 9.44 -2.56 3.01
C ARG A 73 9.33 -2.42 1.49
N ILE A 74 10.41 -1.98 0.83
CA ILE A 74 10.49 -1.96 -0.64
C ILE A 74 10.22 -3.37 -1.20
N ALA A 75 9.50 -3.43 -2.31
CA ALA A 75 9.09 -4.65 -3.00
C ALA A 75 8.20 -5.58 -2.16
N CYS A 76 7.57 -5.06 -1.11
CA CYS A 76 6.65 -5.79 -0.26
C CYS A 76 5.44 -4.94 0.08
N ALA A 77 4.25 -5.53 0.14
CA ALA A 77 3.09 -4.92 0.77
C ALA A 77 2.57 -5.81 1.89
N HIS A 78 2.05 -5.18 2.93
CA HIS A 78 1.34 -5.89 3.99
C HIS A 78 -0.08 -6.20 3.56
N ILE A 79 -0.57 -7.38 3.87
CA ILE A 79 -1.94 -7.78 3.57
C ILE A 79 -2.76 -7.89 4.84
N GLN A 80 -4.01 -7.46 4.74
CA GLN A 80 -5.01 -7.52 5.80
C GLN A 80 -6.31 -8.09 5.25
N HIS A 81 -7.05 -8.75 6.11
CA HIS A 81 -8.37 -9.29 5.78
C HIS A 81 -9.46 -8.59 6.57
N TYR A 82 -10.63 -8.46 5.98
CA TYR A 82 -11.82 -7.96 6.64
C TYR A 82 -13.03 -8.85 6.33
N LYS A 83 -13.97 -8.93 7.28
CA LYS A 83 -15.25 -9.62 7.10
C LYS A 83 -16.31 -8.71 6.51
N THR A 84 -16.30 -7.45 6.94
CA THR A 84 -17.24 -6.42 6.49
C THR A 84 -16.53 -5.12 6.20
N LEU A 85 -17.11 -4.29 5.32
CA LEU A 85 -16.56 -2.96 5.03
C LEU A 85 -16.53 -2.07 6.28
N ASP A 86 -17.51 -2.21 7.18
CA ASP A 86 -17.55 -1.44 8.44
C ASP A 86 -16.34 -1.76 9.34
N GLU A 87 -15.94 -3.03 9.38
CA GLU A 87 -14.73 -3.45 10.09
C GLU A 87 -13.48 -2.81 9.48
N ALA A 88 -13.36 -2.84 8.15
CA ALA A 88 -12.24 -2.20 7.44
C ALA A 88 -12.19 -0.70 7.73
N VAL A 89 -13.33 0.00 7.65
CA VAL A 89 -13.43 1.45 7.94
C VAL A 89 -13.04 1.74 9.39
N ALA A 90 -13.49 0.93 10.35
CA ALA A 90 -13.14 1.12 11.75
C ALA A 90 -11.62 0.97 12.00
N ASN A 91 -10.98 0.02 11.34
CA ASN A 91 -9.54 -0.18 11.43
C ASN A 91 -8.73 0.92 10.72
N LEU A 92 -9.19 1.40 9.56
CA LEU A 92 -8.57 2.54 8.87
C LEU A 92 -8.61 3.80 9.74
N LYS A 93 -9.74 4.07 10.41
CA LYS A 93 -9.88 5.22 11.32
C LYS A 93 -8.91 5.17 12.51
N LYS A 94 -8.58 4.00 13.04
CA LYS A 94 -7.60 3.86 14.13
C LYS A 94 -6.19 4.30 13.74
N ASN A 95 -5.85 4.19 12.45
CA ASN A 95 -4.52 4.48 11.91
C ASN A 95 -4.53 5.71 11.00
N ALA A 96 -5.58 6.53 11.04
CA ALA A 96 -5.78 7.63 10.09
C ALA A 96 -4.57 8.58 10.02
N ASP A 97 -3.95 8.89 11.16
CA ASP A 97 -2.79 9.79 11.24
C ASP A 97 -1.53 9.23 10.54
N ALA A 98 -1.47 7.91 10.31
CA ALA A 98 -0.36 7.25 9.64
C ALA A 98 -0.65 6.92 8.17
N ILE A 99 -1.88 7.17 7.69
CA ILE A 99 -2.33 6.82 6.35
C ILE A 99 -2.43 8.08 5.49
N GLN A 100 -1.61 8.18 4.46
CA GLN A 100 -1.63 9.29 3.50
C GLN A 100 -2.88 9.28 2.60
N ALA A 101 -3.26 8.13 2.12
CA ALA A 101 -4.44 7.96 1.27
C ALA A 101 -4.97 6.53 1.31
N VAL A 102 -6.28 6.39 1.25
CA VAL A 102 -6.96 5.10 1.04
C VAL A 102 -7.48 5.06 -0.38
N VAL A 103 -7.12 4.03 -1.13
CA VAL A 103 -7.49 3.87 -2.54
C VAL A 103 -8.48 2.72 -2.67
N THR A 104 -9.71 3.01 -3.06
CA THR A 104 -10.76 2.00 -3.22
C THR A 104 -11.88 2.49 -4.14
N ASN A 105 -12.63 1.56 -4.75
CA ASN A 105 -13.90 1.85 -5.41
C ASN A 105 -15.11 1.49 -4.52
N ALA A 106 -14.88 1.04 -3.28
CA ALA A 106 -15.96 0.86 -2.32
C ALA A 106 -16.54 2.23 -1.90
N PRO A 107 -17.82 2.31 -1.51
CA PRO A 107 -18.46 3.56 -1.11
C PRO A 107 -18.01 3.99 0.30
N ILE A 108 -16.76 4.43 0.41
CA ILE A 108 -16.15 4.91 1.65
C ILE A 108 -15.76 6.38 1.44
N ASP A 109 -16.30 7.27 2.25
CA ASP A 109 -16.03 8.70 2.17
C ASP A 109 -14.56 9.03 2.40
N GLY A 110 -14.04 10.03 1.69
CA GLY A 110 -12.65 10.49 1.84
C GLY A 110 -11.60 9.58 1.18
N THR A 111 -12.04 8.63 0.33
CA THR A 111 -11.12 7.74 -0.39
C THR A 111 -10.88 8.19 -1.82
N VAL A 112 -9.76 7.73 -2.39
CA VAL A 112 -9.37 7.99 -3.78
C VAL A 112 -9.78 6.78 -4.65
N PRO A 113 -10.41 6.98 -5.81
CA PRO A 113 -10.74 5.88 -6.71
C PRO A 113 -9.49 5.12 -7.19
N ILE A 114 -9.62 3.81 -7.42
CA ILE A 114 -8.54 2.99 -8.01
C ILE A 114 -8.09 3.60 -9.34
N GLY A 115 -6.78 3.72 -9.53
CA GLY A 115 -6.17 4.34 -10.71
C GLY A 115 -5.99 5.86 -10.62
N LYS A 116 -6.51 6.53 -9.57
CA LYS A 116 -6.41 7.99 -9.39
C LYS A 116 -5.39 8.44 -8.35
N ALA A 117 -4.77 7.53 -7.61
CA ALA A 117 -3.84 7.87 -6.53
C ALA A 117 -2.65 8.77 -6.94
N GLN A 118 -2.25 8.75 -8.22
CA GLN A 118 -1.17 9.56 -8.77
C GLN A 118 -1.68 10.77 -9.61
N GLN A 119 -2.97 11.08 -9.52
CA GLN A 119 -3.62 12.16 -10.25
C GLN A 119 -4.36 13.07 -9.25
N PRO A 120 -3.65 13.81 -8.37
CA PRO A 120 -4.28 14.68 -7.40
C PRO A 120 -4.99 15.85 -8.10
N GLU A 121 -6.13 16.24 -7.56
CA GLU A 121 -6.83 17.45 -7.94
C GLU A 121 -6.22 18.68 -7.23
N LEU A 122 -6.61 19.89 -7.61
CA LEU A 122 -6.06 21.14 -7.04
C LEU A 122 -6.36 21.29 -5.54
N TRP A 123 -7.38 20.64 -5.05
CA TRP A 123 -7.82 20.64 -3.65
C TRP A 123 -7.35 19.43 -2.84
N ASP A 124 -6.58 18.52 -3.46
CA ASP A 124 -5.93 17.40 -2.76
C ASP A 124 -4.61 17.88 -2.15
N TYR A 125 -4.70 18.52 -1.01
CA TYR A 125 -3.54 19.06 -0.31
C TYR A 125 -2.63 17.93 0.23
N ALA A 126 -1.33 18.14 0.12
CA ALA A 126 -0.35 17.25 0.73
C ALA A 126 -0.60 17.19 2.26
N ASP A 127 -0.66 15.98 2.80
CA ASP A 127 -0.96 15.69 4.21
C ASP A 127 -2.30 16.28 4.71
N GLY A 128 -3.22 16.59 3.77
CA GLY A 128 -4.52 17.17 4.10
C GLY A 128 -4.44 18.63 4.61
N VAL A 129 -3.30 19.30 4.46
CA VAL A 129 -3.08 20.66 4.97
C VAL A 129 -3.15 21.67 3.82
N ASP A 130 -4.15 22.57 3.86
CA ASP A 130 -4.15 23.76 3.02
C ASP A 130 -3.04 24.72 3.46
N THR A 131 -1.91 24.64 2.74
CA THR A 131 -0.70 25.41 3.08
C THR A 131 -0.94 26.94 3.01
N ILE A 132 -1.78 27.40 2.07
CA ILE A 132 -2.08 28.84 1.93
C ILE A 132 -2.93 29.31 3.11
N ASP A 133 -4.00 28.56 3.42
CA ASP A 133 -4.85 28.88 4.57
C ASP A 133 -4.06 28.84 5.89
N PHE A 134 -3.19 27.84 6.05
CA PHE A 134 -2.30 27.74 7.21
C PHE A 134 -1.39 28.96 7.34
N LEU A 135 -0.71 29.36 6.26
CA LEU A 135 0.23 30.50 6.27
C LEU A 135 -0.47 31.85 6.46
N THR A 136 -1.72 32.00 6.03
CA THR A 136 -2.48 33.25 6.20
C THR A 136 -3.07 33.43 7.61
N LYS A 137 -3.05 32.38 8.43
CA LYS A 137 -3.53 32.40 9.83
C LYS A 137 -2.42 32.47 10.86
N LEU A 138 -1.15 32.56 10.42
CA LEU A 138 0.00 32.83 11.27
C LEU A 138 0.12 34.31 11.56
#